data_9cb338844a6ea468be5a462a6686fa58
#
_entry.id   9cb338844a6ea468be5a462a6686fa58
#
_cell.length_a   1.000
_cell.length_b   1.000
_cell.length_c   1.000
_cell.angle_alpha   90.00
_cell.angle_beta   90.00
_cell.angle_gamma   90.00
#
_symmetry.space_group_name_H-M   'P 1'
#
loop_
_entity.id
_entity.type
_entity.pdbx_description
1 polymer ?
#
loop_
_entity_poly.entity_id
_entity_poly.type
_entity_poly.pdbx_seq_one_letter_code
_entity_poly.pdbx_strand_id
1 'polypeptide(L)'
;ASQVYVNSKVKKCAELGMNSRKIVLPSDASQEELLQVVRELNVDPAVHGILVQSPPPPHIDEAAVVLEIDPAKDVDGFHPENVAKLVLEDETGFVPCTPLGCMRLLKAAGIETAGANAVVIGRSMIVGKPMAHLLMSKQANATVTVAHSRTKNLPELCRSADIIVAAIGRPAFVTADFVKDGAVVVDVGINRVEDASAKRGYRIVGDVAYDEVAPKCRAITPVPGGVGPMTIAMLMANTVKACRQQTGA
;
A
#
# COMPACT_ATOMS: atom_id res chain seq x y z
N ALA A 1 6.09 4.37 14.93
CA ALA A 1 5.02 4.04 13.97
C ALA A 1 5.09 2.57 13.56
N SER A 2 6.23 2.07 13.14
CA SER A 2 6.43 0.68 12.65
C SER A 2 6.00 -0.38 13.66
N GLN A 3 6.33 -0.20 14.96
CA GLN A 3 5.99 -1.17 16.00
C GLN A 3 4.48 -1.33 16.23
N VAL A 4 3.72 -0.24 16.12
CA VAL A 4 2.25 -0.27 16.21
C VAL A 4 1.66 -1.05 15.04
N TYR A 5 2.21 -0.86 13.85
CA TYR A 5 1.77 -1.52 12.63
C TYR A 5 2.07 -3.03 12.69
N VAL A 6 3.27 -3.43 13.12
CA VAL A 6 3.65 -4.84 13.33
C VAL A 6 2.73 -5.51 14.35
N ASN A 7 2.48 -4.88 15.49
CA ASN A 7 1.59 -5.43 16.50
C ASN A 7 0.15 -5.61 16.00
N SER A 8 -0.33 -4.70 15.16
CA SER A 8 -1.66 -4.81 14.52
C SER A 8 -1.73 -6.00 13.55
N LYS A 9 -0.66 -6.26 12.79
CA LYS A 9 -0.55 -7.43 11.89
C LYS A 9 -0.60 -8.72 12.69
N VAL A 10 0.24 -8.85 13.74
CA VAL A 10 0.27 -10.03 14.62
C VAL A 10 -1.09 -10.29 15.27
N LYS A 11 -1.73 -9.25 15.79
CA LYS A 11 -3.07 -9.36 16.38
C LYS A 11 -4.09 -9.86 15.35
N LYS A 12 -4.05 -9.33 14.13
CA LYS A 12 -4.98 -9.74 13.07
C LYS A 12 -4.74 -11.19 12.64
N CYS A 13 -3.49 -11.65 12.56
CA CYS A 13 -3.19 -13.07 12.33
C CYS A 13 -3.87 -13.94 13.39
N ALA A 14 -3.70 -13.63 14.68
CA ALA A 14 -4.29 -14.40 15.76
C ALA A 14 -5.84 -14.43 15.70
N GLU A 15 -6.47 -13.29 15.38
CA GLU A 15 -7.93 -13.19 15.23
C GLU A 15 -8.46 -14.07 14.09
N LEU A 16 -7.64 -14.33 13.07
CA LEU A 16 -7.99 -15.13 11.89
C LEU A 16 -7.51 -16.59 11.97
N GLY A 17 -6.94 -17.00 13.11
CA GLY A 17 -6.40 -18.36 13.27
C GLY A 17 -5.12 -18.62 12.48
N MET A 18 -4.40 -17.57 12.07
CA MET A 18 -3.13 -17.66 11.36
C MET A 18 -1.97 -17.64 12.36
N ASN A 19 -1.02 -18.55 12.20
CA ASN A 19 0.22 -18.50 12.96
C ASN A 19 1.10 -17.34 12.48
N SER A 20 1.62 -16.56 13.43
CA SER A 20 2.54 -15.47 13.13
C SER A 20 3.83 -15.60 13.94
N ARG A 21 4.97 -15.64 13.27
CA ARG A 21 6.29 -15.56 13.88
C ARG A 21 6.79 -14.13 13.77
N LYS A 22 7.04 -13.47 14.89
CA LYS A 22 7.67 -12.16 14.93
C LYS A 22 9.14 -12.32 15.27
N ILE A 23 10.01 -12.09 14.31
CA ILE A 23 11.46 -12.10 14.48
C ILE A 23 11.94 -10.65 14.62
N VAL A 24 12.66 -10.35 15.67
CA VAL A 24 13.23 -9.03 15.94
C VAL A 24 14.74 -9.16 15.97
N LEU A 25 15.38 -8.52 15.02
CA LEU A 25 16.84 -8.40 14.99
C LEU A 25 17.30 -7.14 15.74
N PRO A 26 18.50 -7.13 16.28
CA PRO A 26 19.13 -5.91 16.80
C PRO A 26 19.18 -4.81 15.73
N SER A 27 19.16 -3.55 16.15
CA SER A 27 19.18 -2.41 15.21
C SER A 27 20.49 -2.29 14.41
N ASP A 28 21.55 -2.92 14.89
CA ASP A 28 22.89 -3.02 14.30
C ASP A 28 23.16 -4.36 13.59
N ALA A 29 22.13 -5.21 13.48
CA ALA A 29 22.25 -6.47 12.74
C ALA A 29 22.74 -6.21 11.31
N SER A 30 23.66 -7.03 10.85
CA SER A 30 24.23 -6.93 9.51
C SER A 30 23.23 -7.32 8.43
N GLN A 31 23.50 -6.89 7.19
CA GLN A 31 22.77 -7.34 6.00
C GLN A 31 22.72 -8.87 5.93
N GLU A 32 23.86 -9.55 6.15
CA GLU A 32 23.95 -11.01 6.04
C GLU A 32 23.13 -11.75 7.12
N GLU A 33 23.10 -11.24 8.35
CA GLU A 33 22.25 -11.82 9.39
C GLU A 33 20.77 -11.73 9.03
N LEU A 34 20.32 -10.62 8.44
CA LEU A 34 18.94 -10.50 7.96
C LEU A 34 18.65 -11.43 6.80
N LEU A 35 19.55 -11.51 5.81
CA LEU A 35 19.39 -12.41 4.66
C LEU A 35 19.38 -13.88 5.08
N GLN A 36 20.20 -14.25 6.06
CA GLN A 36 20.20 -15.61 6.61
C GLN A 36 18.83 -15.99 7.20
N VAL A 37 18.21 -15.08 7.96
CA VAL A 37 16.86 -15.31 8.49
C VAL A 37 15.85 -15.49 7.35
N VAL A 38 15.95 -14.69 6.29
CA VAL A 38 15.06 -14.80 5.13
C VAL A 38 15.24 -16.15 4.44
N ARG A 39 16.49 -16.62 4.24
CA ARG A 39 16.79 -17.94 3.64
C ARG A 39 16.20 -19.09 4.45
N GLU A 40 16.33 -19.03 5.78
CA GLU A 40 15.72 -20.02 6.67
C GLU A 40 14.20 -20.06 6.55
N LEU A 41 13.55 -18.90 6.45
CA LEU A 41 12.10 -18.81 6.25
C LEU A 41 11.67 -19.28 4.84
N ASN A 42 12.49 -19.04 3.82
CA ASN A 42 12.22 -19.50 2.46
C ASN A 42 12.11 -21.02 2.38
N VAL A 43 12.97 -21.76 3.09
CA VAL A 43 12.99 -23.23 3.04
C VAL A 43 12.07 -23.88 4.06
N ASP A 44 11.52 -23.14 5.02
CA ASP A 44 10.60 -23.67 6.02
C ASP A 44 9.22 -23.93 5.41
N PRO A 45 8.76 -25.19 5.29
CA PRO A 45 7.46 -25.51 4.71
C PRO A 45 6.28 -25.07 5.56
N ALA A 46 6.48 -24.70 6.82
CA ALA A 46 5.44 -24.15 7.70
C ALA A 46 5.26 -22.64 7.53
N VAL A 47 6.12 -21.98 6.76
CA VAL A 47 6.07 -20.55 6.48
C VAL A 47 5.55 -20.33 5.07
N HIS A 48 4.35 -19.77 4.95
CA HIS A 48 3.69 -19.51 3.66
C HIS A 48 3.81 -18.06 3.20
N GLY A 49 4.18 -17.14 4.06
CA GLY A 49 4.39 -15.74 3.71
C GLY A 49 5.44 -15.08 4.57
N ILE A 50 6.26 -14.26 3.95
CA ILE A 50 7.35 -13.50 4.56
C ILE A 50 7.08 -12.02 4.34
N LEU A 51 7.29 -11.22 5.39
CA LEU A 51 7.23 -9.77 5.34
C LEU A 51 8.40 -9.19 6.14
N VAL A 52 9.22 -8.39 5.50
CA VAL A 52 10.25 -7.60 6.16
C VAL A 52 9.76 -6.17 6.33
N GLN A 53 9.73 -5.69 7.57
CA GLN A 53 9.16 -4.37 7.87
C GLN A 53 10.03 -3.24 7.28
N SER A 54 9.46 -2.50 6.34
CA SER A 54 10.07 -1.32 5.71
C SER A 54 9.72 -0.03 6.49
N PRO A 55 10.61 1.00 6.51
CA PRO A 55 11.98 0.93 6.01
C PRO A 55 12.90 0.22 7.01
N PRO A 56 13.90 -0.54 6.53
CA PRO A 56 14.95 -1.08 7.37
C PRO A 56 15.94 0.02 7.84
N PRO A 57 16.88 -0.30 8.74
CA PRO A 57 17.98 0.60 9.07
C PRO A 57 18.78 1.02 7.82
N PRO A 58 19.41 2.23 7.80
CA PRO A 58 20.05 2.78 6.59
C PRO A 58 21.22 1.96 6.03
N HIS A 59 21.82 1.08 6.82
CA HIS A 59 22.93 0.21 6.39
C HIS A 59 22.44 -1.09 5.72
N ILE A 60 21.14 -1.33 5.70
CA ILE A 60 20.52 -2.49 5.05
C ILE A 60 20.06 -2.10 3.65
N ASP A 61 20.51 -2.87 2.66
CA ASP A 61 20.00 -2.76 1.30
C ASP A 61 18.64 -3.46 1.19
N GLU A 62 17.57 -2.67 1.21
CA GLU A 62 16.20 -3.16 1.13
C GLU A 62 15.93 -3.89 -0.20
N ALA A 63 16.55 -3.48 -1.29
CA ALA A 63 16.38 -4.15 -2.59
C ALA A 63 16.96 -5.56 -2.57
N ALA A 64 18.12 -5.75 -1.95
CA ALA A 64 18.73 -7.07 -1.77
C ALA A 64 17.84 -7.97 -0.88
N VAL A 65 17.21 -7.41 0.16
CA VAL A 65 16.28 -8.17 1.02
C VAL A 65 15.06 -8.62 0.25
N VAL A 66 14.46 -7.74 -0.56
CA VAL A 66 13.30 -8.09 -1.39
C VAL A 66 13.64 -9.20 -2.38
N LEU A 67 14.82 -9.15 -2.99
CA LEU A 67 15.29 -10.17 -3.95
C LEU A 67 15.57 -11.52 -3.29
N GLU A 68 15.93 -11.56 -2.02
CA GLU A 68 16.19 -12.80 -1.29
C GLU A 68 14.90 -13.54 -0.91
N ILE A 69 13.77 -12.83 -0.77
CA ILE A 69 12.49 -13.47 -0.45
C ILE A 69 12.02 -14.34 -1.62
N ASP A 70 11.65 -15.59 -1.34
CA ASP A 70 11.01 -16.45 -2.35
C ASP A 70 9.74 -15.77 -2.89
N PRO A 71 9.64 -15.53 -4.22
CA PRO A 71 8.45 -14.91 -4.84
C PRO A 71 7.11 -15.56 -4.44
N ALA A 72 7.11 -16.88 -4.16
CA ALA A 72 5.93 -17.61 -3.70
C ALA A 72 5.55 -17.29 -2.25
N LYS A 73 6.45 -16.66 -1.47
CA LYS A 73 6.26 -16.24 -0.08
C LYS A 73 6.27 -14.71 0.10
N ASP A 74 6.51 -13.95 -0.98
CA ASP A 74 6.47 -12.47 -0.97
C ASP A 74 5.02 -11.98 -0.91
N VAL A 75 4.44 -11.99 0.27
CA VAL A 75 3.04 -11.58 0.49
C VAL A 75 2.80 -10.08 0.44
N ASP A 76 3.86 -9.27 0.43
CA ASP A 76 3.78 -7.83 0.18
C ASP A 76 3.76 -7.48 -1.32
N GLY A 77 4.19 -8.41 -2.20
CA GLY A 77 4.15 -8.25 -3.66
C GLY A 77 5.20 -7.28 -4.20
N PHE A 78 6.37 -7.20 -3.58
CA PHE A 78 7.45 -6.29 -3.99
C PHE A 78 8.55 -6.98 -4.79
N HIS A 79 8.63 -8.31 -4.76
CA HIS A 79 9.60 -9.05 -5.54
C HIS A 79 9.41 -8.78 -7.04
N PRO A 80 10.48 -8.58 -7.84
CA PRO A 80 10.38 -8.28 -9.26
C PRO A 80 9.52 -9.25 -10.05
N GLU A 81 9.50 -10.53 -9.68
CA GLU A 81 8.64 -11.53 -10.31
C GLU A 81 7.14 -11.20 -10.08
N ASN A 82 6.75 -10.84 -8.85
CA ASN A 82 5.38 -10.44 -8.55
C ASN A 82 5.02 -9.10 -9.22
N VAL A 83 5.98 -8.16 -9.29
CA VAL A 83 5.80 -6.91 -10.05
C VAL A 83 5.59 -7.19 -11.54
N ALA A 84 6.35 -8.11 -12.13
CA ALA A 84 6.15 -8.52 -13.52
C ALA A 84 4.78 -9.18 -13.72
N LYS A 85 4.36 -10.07 -12.83
CA LYS A 85 3.03 -10.69 -12.86
C LYS A 85 1.91 -9.65 -12.77
N LEU A 86 2.05 -8.62 -11.92
CA LEU A 86 1.09 -7.51 -11.86
C LEU A 86 0.98 -6.78 -13.21
N VAL A 87 2.10 -6.46 -13.83
CA VAL A 87 2.13 -5.77 -15.15
C VAL A 87 1.53 -6.62 -16.26
N LEU A 88 1.75 -7.94 -16.21
CA LEU A 88 1.22 -8.91 -17.16
C LEU A 88 -0.24 -9.32 -16.89
N GLU A 89 -0.83 -8.81 -15.82
CA GLU A 89 -2.16 -9.20 -15.32
C GLU A 89 -2.25 -10.70 -15.00
N ASP A 90 -1.14 -11.31 -14.57
CA ASP A 90 -1.08 -12.69 -14.12
C ASP A 90 -1.55 -12.79 -12.66
N GLU A 91 -2.74 -13.35 -12.47
CA GLU A 91 -3.38 -13.47 -11.17
C GLU A 91 -2.65 -14.44 -10.20
N THR A 92 -1.65 -15.19 -10.66
CA THR A 92 -0.85 -16.05 -9.79
C THR A 92 0.09 -15.23 -8.89
N GLY A 93 0.49 -14.02 -9.31
CA GLY A 93 1.34 -13.12 -8.54
C GLY A 93 0.66 -12.48 -7.34
N PHE A 94 1.48 -11.94 -6.43
CA PHE A 94 0.99 -11.13 -5.32
C PHE A 94 1.00 -9.65 -5.69
N VAL A 95 -0.07 -8.98 -5.33
CA VAL A 95 -0.24 -7.54 -5.56
C VAL A 95 0.10 -6.79 -4.28
N PRO A 96 0.84 -5.66 -4.34
CA PRO A 96 1.11 -4.84 -3.17
C PRO A 96 -0.16 -4.52 -2.37
N CYS A 97 -0.10 -4.75 -1.05
CA CYS A 97 -1.28 -4.78 -0.19
C CYS A 97 -2.05 -3.45 -0.17
N THR A 98 -1.35 -2.31 -0.14
CA THR A 98 -2.00 -0.99 -0.09
C THR A 98 -2.76 -0.67 -1.37
N PRO A 99 -2.18 -0.77 -2.57
CA PRO A 99 -2.91 -0.59 -3.83
C PRO A 99 -4.08 -1.56 -3.99
N LEU A 100 -3.89 -2.83 -3.63
CA LEU A 100 -4.98 -3.81 -3.66
C LEU A 100 -6.13 -3.41 -2.73
N GLY A 101 -5.81 -2.88 -1.54
CA GLY A 101 -6.78 -2.32 -0.60
C GLY A 101 -7.53 -1.13 -1.17
N CYS A 102 -6.85 -0.23 -1.88
CA CYS A 102 -7.50 0.90 -2.57
C CYS A 102 -8.51 0.42 -3.61
N MET A 103 -8.15 -0.56 -4.45
CA MET A 103 -9.08 -1.14 -5.43
C MET A 103 -10.30 -1.80 -4.77
N ARG A 104 -10.10 -2.47 -3.63
CA ARG A 104 -11.20 -3.06 -2.84
C ARG A 104 -12.13 -2.00 -2.27
N LEU A 105 -11.60 -0.87 -1.81
CA LEU A 105 -12.41 0.27 -1.34
C LEU A 105 -13.23 0.87 -2.47
N LEU A 106 -12.62 1.15 -3.63
CA LEU A 106 -13.33 1.65 -4.82
C LEU A 106 -14.48 0.72 -5.20
N LYS A 107 -14.22 -0.58 -5.29
CA LYS A 107 -15.25 -1.59 -5.59
C LYS A 107 -16.36 -1.63 -4.54
N ALA A 108 -16.02 -1.64 -3.25
CA ALA A 108 -16.98 -1.69 -2.15
C ALA A 108 -17.86 -0.42 -2.09
N ALA A 109 -17.32 0.72 -2.50
CA ALA A 109 -18.06 1.99 -2.59
C ALA A 109 -18.89 2.11 -3.89
N GLY A 110 -18.90 1.10 -4.76
CA GLY A 110 -19.62 1.13 -6.03
C GLY A 110 -19.09 2.18 -7.01
N ILE A 111 -17.77 2.45 -6.95
CA ILE A 111 -17.11 3.40 -7.85
C ILE A 111 -16.80 2.67 -9.16
N GLU A 112 -17.42 3.12 -10.24
CA GLU A 112 -17.11 2.68 -11.60
C GLU A 112 -15.74 3.25 -12.01
N THR A 113 -14.83 2.36 -12.40
CA THR A 113 -13.48 2.75 -12.85
C THR A 113 -13.33 2.71 -14.37
N ALA A 114 -14.19 1.95 -15.06
CA ALA A 114 -14.13 1.82 -16.51
C ALA A 114 -14.43 3.16 -17.20
N GLY A 115 -13.51 3.59 -18.06
CA GLY A 115 -13.58 4.88 -18.76
C GLY A 115 -13.29 6.11 -17.88
N ALA A 116 -13.07 5.93 -16.56
CA ALA A 116 -12.74 7.04 -15.68
C ALA A 116 -11.32 7.57 -15.94
N ASN A 117 -11.14 8.87 -15.80
CA ASN A 117 -9.82 9.50 -15.75
C ASN A 117 -9.29 9.43 -14.33
N ALA A 118 -8.21 8.71 -14.11
CA ALA A 118 -7.57 8.56 -12.81
C ALA A 118 -6.20 9.27 -12.77
N VAL A 119 -5.95 10.04 -11.73
CA VAL A 119 -4.64 10.64 -11.47
C VAL A 119 -4.06 10.00 -10.20
N VAL A 120 -2.90 9.37 -10.34
CA VAL A 120 -2.13 8.83 -9.22
C VAL A 120 -1.00 9.81 -8.91
N ILE A 121 -1.06 10.47 -7.76
CA ILE A 121 -0.02 11.40 -7.31
C ILE A 121 0.98 10.65 -6.44
N GLY A 122 2.11 10.31 -7.04
CA GLY A 122 3.17 9.47 -6.46
C GLY A 122 3.58 8.35 -7.40
N ARG A 123 4.84 7.91 -7.31
CA ARG A 123 5.39 6.86 -8.18
C ARG A 123 6.31 5.89 -7.44
N SER A 124 6.03 5.67 -6.16
CA SER A 124 6.76 4.69 -5.36
C SER A 124 6.48 3.26 -5.87
N MET A 125 7.40 2.34 -5.60
CA MET A 125 7.21 0.92 -5.90
C MET A 125 6.15 0.28 -5.01
N ILE A 126 5.93 0.84 -3.82
CA ILE A 126 5.01 0.28 -2.83
C ILE A 126 3.54 0.72 -3.05
N VAL A 127 3.29 1.87 -3.70
CA VAL A 127 1.92 2.38 -3.92
C VAL A 127 1.73 2.92 -5.33
N GLY A 128 2.44 3.97 -5.74
CA GLY A 128 2.09 4.74 -6.94
C GLY A 128 2.13 3.92 -8.23
N LYS A 129 3.21 3.20 -8.48
CA LYS A 129 3.34 2.35 -9.68
C LYS A 129 2.33 1.20 -9.69
N PRO A 130 2.23 0.35 -8.64
CA PRO A 130 1.26 -0.73 -8.65
C PRO A 130 -0.20 -0.22 -8.71
N MET A 131 -0.51 0.91 -8.09
CA MET A 131 -1.84 1.53 -8.19
C MET A 131 -2.18 1.92 -9.62
N ALA A 132 -1.23 2.49 -10.36
CA ALA A 132 -1.42 2.84 -11.76
C ALA A 132 -1.67 1.59 -12.61
N HIS A 133 -0.91 0.51 -12.41
CA HIS A 133 -1.11 -0.75 -13.12
C HIS A 133 -2.48 -1.37 -12.81
N LEU A 134 -2.93 -1.36 -11.56
CA LEU A 134 -4.25 -1.88 -11.20
C LEU A 134 -5.39 -1.09 -11.84
N LEU A 135 -5.29 0.25 -11.84
CA LEU A 135 -6.34 1.10 -12.43
C LEU A 135 -6.41 0.97 -13.96
N MET A 136 -5.26 0.79 -14.65
CA MET A 136 -5.26 0.63 -16.11
C MET A 136 -5.49 -0.81 -16.58
N SER A 137 -5.55 -1.78 -15.65
CA SER A 137 -5.78 -3.18 -16.01
C SER A 137 -7.10 -3.39 -16.74
N LYS A 138 -7.24 -4.49 -17.48
CA LYS A 138 -8.49 -4.89 -18.15
C LYS A 138 -9.66 -5.09 -17.19
N GLN A 139 -9.39 -5.32 -15.91
CA GLN A 139 -10.43 -5.42 -14.88
C GLN A 139 -10.96 -4.06 -14.44
N ALA A 140 -10.13 -3.01 -14.46
CA ALA A 140 -10.51 -1.67 -14.01
C ALA A 140 -10.77 -0.70 -15.17
N ASN A 141 -10.07 -0.83 -16.29
CA ASN A 141 -10.26 -0.06 -17.53
C ASN A 141 -10.24 1.48 -17.36
N ALA A 142 -9.51 2.01 -16.41
CA ALA A 142 -9.35 3.46 -16.27
C ALA A 142 -8.24 4.00 -17.18
N THR A 143 -8.38 5.26 -17.59
CA THR A 143 -7.29 6.03 -18.18
C THR A 143 -6.46 6.63 -17.05
N VAL A 144 -5.17 6.33 -16.98
CA VAL A 144 -4.34 6.67 -15.82
C VAL A 144 -3.22 7.64 -16.16
N THR A 145 -3.15 8.71 -15.41
CA THR A 145 -2.01 9.63 -15.40
C THR A 145 -1.24 9.50 -14.09
N VAL A 146 0.07 9.24 -14.16
CA VAL A 146 0.96 9.24 -12.98
C VAL A 146 1.63 10.60 -12.85
N ALA A 147 1.36 11.29 -11.75
CA ALA A 147 1.94 12.59 -11.42
C ALA A 147 2.97 12.49 -10.30
N HIS A 148 3.90 13.43 -10.24
CA HIS A 148 4.98 13.45 -9.25
C HIS A 148 5.48 14.89 -9.00
N SER A 149 6.45 15.06 -8.12
CA SER A 149 6.98 16.37 -7.69
C SER A 149 7.49 17.29 -8.82
N ARG A 150 7.73 16.75 -10.01
CA ARG A 150 8.16 17.53 -11.20
C ARG A 150 7.05 17.72 -12.23
N THR A 151 5.84 17.27 -11.95
CA THR A 151 4.69 17.48 -12.82
C THR A 151 4.31 18.95 -12.80
N LYS A 152 4.20 19.55 -13.98
CA LYS A 152 3.76 20.94 -14.14
C LYS A 152 2.25 21.00 -14.03
N ASN A 153 1.72 22.11 -13.51
CA ASN A 153 0.28 22.40 -13.41
C ASN A 153 -0.51 21.25 -12.73
N LEU A 154 0.08 20.69 -11.65
CA LEU A 154 -0.49 19.54 -10.96
C LEU A 154 -1.94 19.76 -10.48
N PRO A 155 -2.34 20.91 -9.92
CA PRO A 155 -3.74 21.14 -9.55
C PRO A 155 -4.70 21.06 -10.74
N GLU A 156 -4.33 21.64 -11.88
CA GLU A 156 -5.15 21.59 -13.09
C GLU A 156 -5.31 20.17 -13.63
N LEU A 157 -4.21 19.41 -13.66
CA LEU A 157 -4.23 17.99 -14.04
C LEU A 157 -5.17 17.19 -13.12
N CYS A 158 -5.10 17.40 -11.83
CA CYS A 158 -5.94 16.69 -10.87
C CYS A 158 -7.42 17.07 -10.97
N ARG A 159 -7.74 18.35 -11.27
CA ARG A 159 -9.14 18.78 -11.50
C ARG A 159 -9.80 18.11 -12.70
N SER A 160 -9.05 17.60 -13.66
CA SER A 160 -9.61 16.84 -14.78
C SER A 160 -9.99 15.40 -14.41
N ALA A 161 -9.50 14.90 -13.27
CA ALA A 161 -9.66 13.51 -12.87
C ALA A 161 -11.03 13.21 -12.24
N ASP A 162 -11.57 12.03 -12.52
CA ASP A 162 -12.72 11.44 -11.84
C ASP A 162 -12.30 10.76 -10.54
N ILE A 163 -11.08 10.18 -10.53
CA ILE A 163 -10.48 9.48 -9.40
C ILE A 163 -9.09 10.06 -9.15
N ILE A 164 -8.83 10.48 -7.91
CA ILE A 164 -7.50 10.93 -7.47
C ILE A 164 -7.01 9.99 -6.40
N VAL A 165 -5.79 9.46 -6.58
CA VAL A 165 -5.09 8.69 -5.56
C VAL A 165 -3.90 9.51 -5.07
N ALA A 166 -3.94 9.97 -3.81
CA ALA A 166 -2.88 10.73 -3.18
C ALA A 166 -1.92 9.80 -2.42
N ALA A 167 -0.68 9.69 -2.89
CA ALA A 167 0.36 8.82 -2.33
C ALA A 167 1.74 9.49 -2.37
N ILE A 168 1.83 10.69 -1.77
CA ILE A 168 2.98 11.58 -1.85
C ILE A 168 3.80 11.55 -0.55
N GLY A 169 3.17 11.24 0.59
CA GLY A 169 3.76 11.33 1.92
C GLY A 169 3.99 12.79 2.38
N ARG A 170 3.09 13.69 2.01
CA ARG A 170 3.11 15.10 2.42
C ARG A 170 1.76 15.49 3.02
N PRO A 171 1.73 15.91 4.29
CA PRO A 171 0.49 16.19 4.99
C PRO A 171 -0.30 17.32 4.30
N ALA A 172 -1.60 17.08 4.08
CA ALA A 172 -2.56 18.05 3.55
C ALA A 172 -2.10 18.76 2.24
N PHE A 173 -1.36 18.07 1.40
CA PHE A 173 -0.82 18.64 0.14
C PHE A 173 -1.91 18.81 -0.92
N VAL A 174 -2.85 17.89 -1.02
CA VAL A 174 -3.97 17.96 -1.96
C VAL A 174 -5.08 18.80 -1.34
N THR A 175 -5.27 20.00 -1.86
CA THR A 175 -6.23 21.01 -1.41
C THR A 175 -7.47 21.04 -2.32
N ALA A 176 -8.47 21.84 -1.98
CA ALA A 176 -9.74 21.94 -2.72
C ALA A 176 -9.57 22.36 -4.19
N ASP A 177 -8.49 23.08 -4.52
CA ASP A 177 -8.16 23.49 -5.89
C ASP A 177 -7.62 22.36 -6.78
N PHE A 178 -7.26 21.22 -6.19
CA PHE A 178 -6.90 20.00 -6.94
C PHE A 178 -8.11 19.18 -7.38
N VAL A 179 -9.29 19.41 -6.82
CA VAL A 179 -10.40 18.47 -6.89
C VAL A 179 -11.61 19.13 -7.55
N LYS A 180 -12.15 18.49 -8.59
CA LYS A 180 -13.44 18.89 -9.15
C LYS A 180 -14.59 18.37 -8.29
N ASP A 181 -15.75 19.00 -8.40
CA ASP A 181 -16.95 18.55 -7.71
C ASP A 181 -17.38 17.16 -8.20
N GLY A 182 -17.75 16.30 -7.28
CA GLY A 182 -18.14 14.92 -7.55
C GLY A 182 -16.98 13.93 -7.77
N ALA A 183 -15.73 14.35 -7.64
CA ALA A 183 -14.58 13.44 -7.77
C ALA A 183 -14.51 12.41 -6.62
N VAL A 184 -13.82 11.32 -6.87
CA VAL A 184 -13.48 10.31 -5.87
C VAL A 184 -12.02 10.48 -5.46
N VAL A 185 -11.76 10.54 -4.15
CA VAL A 185 -10.39 10.73 -3.63
C VAL A 185 -10.00 9.58 -2.71
N VAL A 186 -8.90 8.92 -3.05
CA VAL A 186 -8.29 7.88 -2.22
C VAL A 186 -7.01 8.44 -1.61
N ASP A 187 -7.06 8.76 -0.33
CA ASP A 187 -5.91 9.26 0.42
C ASP A 187 -5.14 8.09 1.05
N VAL A 188 -3.93 7.85 0.56
CA VAL A 188 -3.03 6.79 1.04
C VAL A 188 -2.03 7.34 2.06
N GLY A 189 -1.97 8.66 2.21
CA GLY A 189 -1.03 9.32 3.10
C GLY A 189 -1.19 8.90 4.57
N ILE A 190 -0.09 8.68 5.26
CA ILE A 190 -0.03 8.48 6.72
C ILE A 190 1.10 9.36 7.25
N ASN A 191 0.76 10.56 7.65
CA ASN A 191 1.71 11.56 8.11
C ASN A 191 1.50 11.82 9.60
N ARG A 192 2.59 11.82 10.37
CA ARG A 192 2.58 12.25 11.76
C ARG A 192 2.83 13.76 11.83
N VAL A 193 1.86 14.50 12.34
CA VAL A 193 1.95 15.94 12.57
C VAL A 193 1.91 16.21 14.07
N GLU A 194 2.82 17.02 14.58
CA GLU A 194 2.83 17.43 15.98
C GLU A 194 1.53 18.19 16.32
N ASP A 195 0.94 17.83 17.46
CA ASP A 195 -0.29 18.44 17.96
C ASP A 195 -0.28 18.39 19.48
N ALA A 196 0.04 19.52 20.09
CA ALA A 196 0.10 19.65 21.55
C ALA A 196 -1.27 19.42 22.23
N SER A 197 -2.38 19.56 21.52
CA SER A 197 -3.72 19.31 22.03
C SER A 197 -4.08 17.82 22.03
N ALA A 198 -3.39 17.02 21.24
CA ALA A 198 -3.62 15.59 21.16
C ALA A 198 -2.99 14.85 22.34
N LYS A 199 -3.72 13.88 22.92
CA LYS A 199 -3.27 13.08 24.07
C LYS A 199 -1.89 12.40 23.88
N ARG A 200 -1.48 12.16 22.60
CA ARG A 200 -0.20 11.57 22.23
C ARG A 200 0.85 12.59 21.75
N GLY A 201 0.56 13.90 21.84
CA GLY A 201 1.41 14.97 21.32
C GLY A 201 1.48 15.03 19.78
N TYR A 202 0.70 14.23 19.08
CA TYR A 202 0.61 14.21 17.61
C TYR A 202 -0.72 13.66 17.13
N ARG A 203 -1.06 14.00 15.90
CA ARG A 203 -2.15 13.38 15.15
C ARG A 203 -1.64 12.76 13.84
N ILE A 204 -2.39 11.81 13.33
CA ILE A 204 -2.17 11.22 12.00
C ILE A 204 -3.09 11.93 11.03
N VAL A 205 -2.52 12.39 9.92
CA VAL A 205 -3.23 13.06 8.82
C VAL A 205 -2.83 12.44 7.49
N GLY A 206 -3.70 12.57 6.51
CA GLY A 206 -3.43 12.12 5.15
C GLY A 206 -2.61 13.11 4.32
N ASP A 207 -2.48 12.80 3.05
CA ASP A 207 -1.91 13.69 2.04
C ASP A 207 -2.94 14.71 1.53
N VAL A 208 -4.22 14.54 1.87
CA VAL A 208 -5.33 15.40 1.47
C VAL A 208 -5.76 16.30 2.62
N ALA A 209 -6.02 17.57 2.33
CA ALA A 209 -6.65 18.50 3.25
C ALA A 209 -8.15 18.16 3.39
N TYR A 210 -8.43 17.15 4.22
CA TYR A 210 -9.71 16.43 4.26
C TYR A 210 -10.92 17.35 4.42
N ASP A 211 -10.86 18.28 5.37
CA ASP A 211 -12.02 19.12 5.73
C ASP A 211 -12.48 20.03 4.60
N GLU A 212 -11.56 20.49 3.73
CA GLU A 212 -11.90 21.35 2.58
C GLU A 212 -12.18 20.56 1.30
N VAL A 213 -11.64 19.34 1.18
CA VAL A 213 -11.80 18.49 0.00
C VAL A 213 -13.05 17.62 0.08
N ALA A 214 -13.36 17.10 1.26
CA ALA A 214 -14.48 16.19 1.46
C ALA A 214 -15.86 16.75 0.98
N PRO A 215 -16.20 18.03 1.20
CA PRO A 215 -17.46 18.59 0.70
C PRO A 215 -17.62 18.57 -0.82
N LYS A 216 -16.51 18.51 -1.56
CA LYS A 216 -16.51 18.47 -3.04
C LYS A 216 -16.61 17.05 -3.59
N CYS A 217 -16.27 16.04 -2.78
CA CYS A 217 -16.14 14.66 -3.22
C CYS A 217 -17.47 13.91 -3.23
N ARG A 218 -17.64 13.04 -4.23
CA ARG A 218 -18.64 11.97 -4.19
C ARG A 218 -18.28 10.92 -3.14
N ALA A 219 -16.99 10.64 -3.01
CA ALA A 219 -16.43 9.74 -2.00
C ALA A 219 -14.98 10.12 -1.69
N ILE A 220 -14.58 9.99 -0.44
CA ILE A 220 -13.21 10.22 0.00
C ILE A 220 -12.88 9.28 1.15
N THR A 221 -11.65 8.74 1.17
CA THR A 221 -11.19 7.94 2.30
C THR A 221 -10.68 8.83 3.44
N PRO A 222 -11.08 8.58 4.70
CA PRO A 222 -10.53 9.31 5.85
C PRO A 222 -9.13 8.81 6.21
N VAL A 223 -8.36 9.67 6.88
CA VAL A 223 -7.10 9.28 7.52
C VAL A 223 -7.09 9.80 8.96
N PRO A 224 -6.98 8.91 9.96
CA PRO A 224 -6.91 7.44 9.89
C PRO A 224 -8.27 6.76 9.60
N GLY A 225 -8.23 5.47 9.30
CA GLY A 225 -9.44 4.64 9.20
C GLY A 225 -9.89 4.27 7.79
N GLY A 226 -9.28 4.86 6.74
CA GLY A 226 -9.54 4.54 5.34
C GLY A 226 -8.65 3.39 4.82
N VAL A 227 -7.61 3.73 4.07
CA VAL A 227 -6.73 2.76 3.38
C VAL A 227 -5.92 1.90 4.35
N GLY A 228 -5.46 2.44 5.49
CA GLY A 228 -4.58 1.72 6.42
C GLY A 228 -5.10 0.36 6.88
N PRO A 229 -6.33 0.23 7.37
CA PRO A 229 -6.93 -1.06 7.73
C PRO A 229 -6.98 -2.06 6.56
N MET A 230 -7.20 -1.57 5.35
CA MET A 230 -7.25 -2.41 4.15
C MET A 230 -5.90 -3.00 3.79
N THR A 231 -4.81 -2.29 4.02
CA THR A 231 -3.45 -2.84 3.83
C THR A 231 -3.26 -4.11 4.65
N ILE A 232 -3.68 -4.11 5.91
CA ILE A 232 -3.59 -5.29 6.78
C ILE A 232 -4.52 -6.42 6.27
N ALA A 233 -5.74 -6.08 5.87
CA ALA A 233 -6.68 -7.06 5.34
C ALA A 233 -6.14 -7.73 4.06
N MET A 234 -5.53 -6.96 3.16
CA MET A 234 -4.95 -7.51 1.93
C MET A 234 -3.70 -8.33 2.19
N LEU A 235 -2.89 -7.97 3.19
CA LEU A 235 -1.78 -8.82 3.64
C LEU A 235 -2.27 -10.19 4.10
N MET A 236 -3.34 -10.25 4.90
CA MET A 236 -3.94 -11.53 5.30
C MET A 236 -4.45 -12.31 4.09
N ALA A 237 -5.11 -11.64 3.14
CA ALA A 237 -5.60 -12.27 1.92
C ALA A 237 -4.46 -12.83 1.06
N ASN A 238 -3.37 -12.07 0.87
CA ASN A 238 -2.18 -12.55 0.17
C ASN A 238 -1.55 -13.76 0.89
N THR A 239 -1.47 -13.73 2.22
CA THR A 239 -0.93 -14.86 3.00
C THR A 239 -1.79 -16.13 2.84
N VAL A 240 -3.11 -16.02 2.83
CA VAL A 240 -4.01 -17.16 2.55
C VAL A 240 -3.83 -17.65 1.12
N LYS A 241 -3.71 -16.73 0.15
CA LYS A 241 -3.42 -17.08 -1.24
C LYS A 241 -2.11 -17.84 -1.37
N ALA A 242 -1.04 -17.35 -0.72
CA ALA A 242 0.27 -18.01 -0.70
C ALA A 242 0.19 -19.42 -0.11
N CYS A 243 -0.51 -19.58 1.02
CA CYS A 243 -0.72 -20.89 1.63
C CYS A 243 -1.41 -21.85 0.65
N ARG A 244 -2.52 -21.42 0.02
CA ARG A 244 -3.25 -22.26 -0.94
C ARG A 244 -2.41 -22.66 -2.15
N GLN A 245 -1.65 -21.73 -2.70
CA GLN A 245 -0.78 -22.02 -3.85
C GLN A 245 0.34 -23.02 -3.50
N GLN A 246 0.87 -22.96 -2.28
CA GLN A 246 1.96 -23.83 -1.83
C GLN A 246 1.45 -25.21 -1.38
N THR A 247 0.21 -25.30 -0.88
CA THR A 247 -0.36 -26.57 -0.35
C THR A 247 -1.30 -27.26 -1.33
N GLY A 248 -1.72 -26.59 -2.41
CA GLY A 248 -2.69 -27.14 -3.37
C GLY A 248 -4.14 -27.15 -2.84
N ALA A 249 -4.44 -26.37 -1.77
CA ALA A 249 -5.74 -26.35 -1.08
C ALA A 249 -6.73 -25.31 -1.66
#